data_f18dc8cbbf41e229716a36cb0962cdab
#
_entry.id   f18dc8cbbf41e229716a36cb0962cdab
#
_cell.length_a   1.000
_cell.length_b   1.000
_cell.length_c   1.000
_cell.angle_alpha   90.00
_cell.angle_beta   90.00
_cell.angle_gamma   90.00
#
_symmetry.space_group_name_H-M   'P 1'
#
loop_
_entity.id
_entity.type
_entity.pdbx_description
1 polymer ?
#
loop_
_entity_poly.entity_id
_entity_poly.type
_entity_poly.pdbx_seq_one_letter_code
_entity_poly.pdbx_strand_id
1 'polypeptide(L)'
;MKKISTFFLILGFFIPVFTQNIEPTWESIKARPYPEWFQDAKLGIFIHWGLYSVPAFAGKEGYAEWYYRGLMLNDPNRLAFQSKNYGEDFKYEDFDKLFKAELFNPEEWAELFKNAGAKYVLLVTKHHDGYCLWDCQYKPDFNSVVGGPKRNIVKDLTAAVRAAGLKMGFYYSLAEWRNSIHTWYVDPPDSIGKYVEEYMIPQFKELISTYKPSVIFTDGEWLNTADQWHAKELISWYYNEVGNEAIVNDRWGNGADYGFRTPEYSSGITLTDRPWAECRGIGRSFGLNRNEPLSNYLTSEELIRHFVKLVAAGGGMTMNVGPAADGQIPLLQQERLLDLGKWLNLNGEAIYGSRPFQKFYEEKEVVLNRIDPQINFDWKRNSPDKSISYDNFQAVWTGYLEVPETGNYTFEAEVDDYMSLELNGNLILSNLKSENTETESNAEEAEKINMLKKDIFLQKGEKYALTVKYTEIKLQALIKLYWKHEKREREIIPPAAFSLTKESSGNGLHATYSCMQPHIAYTVQPKKLYAIALEFPDNQLVLEIPQPVNNAKITLLGSEVELPWSYNNGKLTIDTGHLKFSQIKSKGAWVFAIDWL
;
A
#
# COMPACT_ATOMS: atom_id res chain seq x y z
N MET A 1 58.38 50.52 1.11
CA MET A 1 56.97 50.09 1.17
C MET A 1 56.97 48.60 1.43
N LYS A 2 56.78 48.20 2.70
CA LYS A 2 56.70 46.77 3.08
C LYS A 2 55.28 46.33 2.94
N LYS A 3 55.03 45.26 2.13
CA LYS A 3 53.75 44.57 2.04
C LYS A 3 53.62 43.61 3.22
N ILE A 4 52.63 43.83 4.06
CA ILE A 4 52.23 42.93 5.13
C ILE A 4 51.19 41.99 4.54
N SER A 5 51.54 40.70 4.41
CA SER A 5 50.59 39.62 4.05
C SER A 5 49.94 39.09 5.33
N THR A 6 48.66 39.36 5.50
CA THR A 6 47.87 38.82 6.61
C THR A 6 47.41 37.42 6.23
N PHE A 7 47.93 36.41 6.93
CA PHE A 7 47.49 35.02 6.83
C PHE A 7 46.26 34.85 7.75
N PHE A 8 45.11 34.61 7.17
CA PHE A 8 43.94 34.17 7.93
C PHE A 8 44.03 32.65 8.18
N LEU A 9 44.31 32.30 9.44
CA LEU A 9 44.23 30.92 9.92
C LEU A 9 42.76 30.59 10.18
N ILE A 10 42.11 29.80 9.28
CA ILE A 10 40.79 29.25 9.52
C ILE A 10 40.97 28.05 10.47
N LEU A 11 40.75 28.29 11.77
CA LEU A 11 40.58 27.20 12.72
C LEU A 11 39.22 26.51 12.45
N GLY A 12 39.26 25.39 11.74
CA GLY A 12 38.13 24.48 11.66
C GLY A 12 37.87 23.85 13.04
N PHE A 13 36.82 24.26 13.71
CA PHE A 13 36.32 23.55 14.87
C PHE A 13 35.77 22.22 14.40
N PHE A 14 36.57 21.15 14.54
CA PHE A 14 36.05 19.80 14.56
C PHE A 14 35.23 19.65 15.84
N ILE A 15 33.90 19.77 15.76
CA ILE A 15 33.02 19.30 16.81
C ILE A 15 33.04 17.78 16.69
N PRO A 16 33.56 17.03 17.67
CA PRO A 16 33.42 15.60 17.67
C PRO A 16 31.92 15.33 17.80
N VAL A 17 31.31 14.75 16.75
CA VAL A 17 29.97 14.18 16.84
C VAL A 17 30.14 12.94 17.73
N PHE A 18 29.95 13.10 19.03
CA PHE A 18 29.73 11.97 19.92
C PHE A 18 28.45 11.31 19.45
N THR A 19 28.55 10.17 18.79
CA THR A 19 27.41 9.28 18.58
C THR A 19 26.98 8.83 19.97
N GLN A 20 25.89 9.39 20.46
CA GLN A 20 25.30 8.98 21.73
C GLN A 20 24.93 7.50 21.59
N ASN A 21 25.45 6.64 22.51
CA ASN A 21 25.08 5.26 22.56
C ASN A 21 23.57 5.14 22.80
N ILE A 22 22.85 4.42 21.96
CA ILE A 22 21.40 4.22 22.09
C ILE A 22 21.19 3.07 23.08
N GLU A 23 20.61 3.42 24.23
CA GLU A 23 20.27 2.44 25.27
C GLU A 23 19.03 1.64 24.90
N PRO A 24 18.87 0.38 25.37
CA PRO A 24 17.72 -0.48 25.06
C PRO A 24 16.46 -0.07 25.85
N THR A 25 16.06 1.19 25.72
CA THR A 25 14.86 1.75 26.30
C THR A 25 14.06 2.52 25.23
N TRP A 26 12.74 2.49 25.32
CA TRP A 26 11.90 3.24 24.39
C TRP A 26 12.19 4.74 24.44
N GLU A 27 12.56 5.27 25.59
CA GLU A 27 12.93 6.68 25.75
C GLU A 27 14.18 7.03 24.91
N SER A 28 15.26 6.26 25.06
CA SER A 28 16.50 6.45 24.29
C SER A 28 16.30 6.27 22.79
N ILE A 29 15.56 5.23 22.41
CA ILE A 29 15.25 4.94 21.01
C ILE A 29 14.41 6.07 20.38
N LYS A 30 13.36 6.55 21.06
CA LYS A 30 12.48 7.62 20.58
C LYS A 30 13.19 9.00 20.54
N ALA A 31 14.18 9.22 21.38
CA ALA A 31 14.98 10.46 21.36
C ALA A 31 15.86 10.57 20.10
N ARG A 32 16.15 9.46 19.41
CA ARG A 32 16.92 9.48 18.18
C ARG A 32 16.07 10.02 17.01
N PRO A 33 16.52 11.07 16.30
CA PRO A 33 15.80 11.59 15.16
C PRO A 33 15.78 10.56 14.01
N TYR A 34 14.68 10.52 13.28
CA TYR A 34 14.62 9.74 12.04
C TYR A 34 15.59 10.33 11.01
N PRO A 35 16.32 9.50 10.25
CA PRO A 35 17.26 9.98 9.24
C PRO A 35 16.53 10.80 8.16
N GLU A 36 17.00 12.01 7.91
CA GLU A 36 16.41 12.91 6.90
C GLU A 36 16.38 12.29 5.51
N TRP A 37 17.44 11.53 5.16
CA TRP A 37 17.52 10.87 3.87
C TRP A 37 16.30 9.99 3.56
N PHE A 38 15.70 9.35 4.59
CA PHE A 38 14.53 8.49 4.40
C PHE A 38 13.28 9.30 4.04
N GLN A 39 13.07 10.42 4.73
CA GLN A 39 11.98 11.34 4.43
C GLN A 39 12.12 11.99 3.06
N ASP A 40 13.35 12.21 2.60
CA ASP A 40 13.67 12.82 1.30
C ASP A 40 13.60 11.82 0.16
N ALA A 41 13.83 10.55 0.42
CA ALA A 41 13.89 9.47 -0.57
C ALA A 41 12.58 9.26 -1.34
N LYS A 42 11.45 9.30 -0.66
CA LYS A 42 10.08 9.10 -1.17
C LYS A 42 9.81 7.76 -1.85
N LEU A 43 10.76 7.20 -2.61
CA LEU A 43 10.61 5.96 -3.36
C LEU A 43 11.69 4.95 -2.99
N GLY A 44 11.24 3.77 -2.55
CA GLY A 44 12.03 2.55 -2.41
C GLY A 44 11.49 1.42 -3.28
N ILE A 45 12.31 0.42 -3.54
CA ILE A 45 11.88 -0.83 -4.17
C ILE A 45 11.90 -1.94 -3.14
N PHE A 46 10.84 -2.73 -3.08
CA PHE A 46 10.74 -3.95 -2.30
C PHE A 46 10.88 -5.16 -3.24
N ILE A 47 11.53 -6.23 -2.79
CA ILE A 47 11.73 -7.43 -3.61
C ILE A 47 11.27 -8.64 -2.81
N HIS A 48 10.13 -9.23 -3.20
CA HIS A 48 9.67 -10.51 -2.66
C HIS A 48 10.10 -11.64 -3.58
N TRP A 49 11.16 -12.33 -3.19
CA TRP A 49 11.77 -13.38 -3.97
C TRP A 49 12.30 -14.51 -3.08
N GLY A 50 12.01 -15.76 -3.42
CA GLY A 50 12.37 -16.93 -2.64
C GLY A 50 11.76 -18.21 -3.22
N LEU A 51 11.65 -19.27 -2.42
CA LEU A 51 11.13 -20.57 -2.88
C LEU A 51 9.71 -20.48 -3.43
N TYR A 52 8.88 -19.59 -2.88
CA TYR A 52 7.51 -19.34 -3.35
C TYR A 52 7.44 -18.78 -4.79
N SER A 53 8.55 -18.27 -5.33
CA SER A 53 8.63 -17.84 -6.73
C SER A 53 8.69 -19.02 -7.71
N VAL A 54 8.94 -20.25 -7.24
CA VAL A 54 8.92 -21.46 -8.07
C VAL A 54 7.48 -21.83 -8.45
N PRO A 55 6.56 -22.10 -7.48
CA PRO A 55 5.15 -22.30 -7.81
C PRO A 55 4.53 -21.02 -8.34
N ALA A 56 4.89 -19.88 -7.82
CA ALA A 56 4.38 -18.54 -8.18
C ALA A 56 2.85 -18.57 -8.31
N PHE A 57 2.16 -19.12 -7.30
CA PHE A 57 0.73 -19.42 -7.37
C PHE A 57 0.00 -19.10 -6.07
N ALA A 58 -1.11 -18.40 -6.23
CA ALA A 58 -2.15 -18.20 -5.23
C ALA A 58 -3.52 -18.09 -5.90
N GLY A 59 -4.59 -17.83 -5.14
CA GLY A 59 -5.85 -17.34 -5.70
C GLY A 59 -5.64 -16.02 -6.47
N LYS A 60 -6.62 -15.62 -7.27
CA LYS A 60 -6.53 -14.40 -8.12
C LYS A 60 -6.21 -13.12 -7.32
N GLU A 61 -6.71 -13.06 -6.09
CA GLU A 61 -6.53 -11.93 -5.15
C GLU A 61 -5.56 -12.29 -4.01
N GLY A 62 -4.88 -13.44 -4.09
CA GLY A 62 -4.09 -13.98 -2.97
C GLY A 62 -2.60 -13.70 -3.11
N TYR A 63 -1.91 -13.79 -1.99
CA TYR A 63 -0.47 -13.63 -1.85
C TYR A 63 0.28 -14.93 -2.19
N ALA A 64 1.10 -14.89 -3.22
CA ALA A 64 1.87 -16.06 -3.66
C ALA A 64 3.02 -16.41 -2.70
N GLU A 65 3.59 -15.43 -2.00
CA GLU A 65 4.61 -15.63 -0.98
C GLU A 65 4.07 -16.40 0.25
N TRP A 66 2.75 -16.48 0.41
CA TRP A 66 2.08 -17.31 1.42
C TRP A 66 1.78 -18.74 0.93
N TYR A 67 2.43 -19.19 -0.15
CA TYR A 67 2.17 -20.52 -0.72
C TYR A 67 2.32 -21.65 0.31
N TYR A 68 3.43 -21.64 1.07
CA TYR A 68 3.70 -22.65 2.09
C TYR A 68 2.63 -22.66 3.20
N ARG A 69 2.23 -21.48 3.68
CA ARG A 69 1.16 -21.38 4.67
C ARG A 69 -0.16 -21.96 4.16
N GLY A 70 -0.48 -21.73 2.90
CA GLY A 70 -1.67 -22.32 2.29
C GLY A 70 -1.62 -23.85 2.24
N LEU A 71 -0.46 -24.45 1.97
CA LEU A 71 -0.29 -25.91 2.07
C LEU A 71 -0.51 -26.41 3.50
N MET A 72 0.04 -25.73 4.49
CA MET A 72 -0.15 -26.07 5.92
C MET A 72 -1.62 -25.98 6.35
N LEU A 73 -2.39 -25.06 5.77
CA LEU A 73 -3.82 -24.89 6.02
C LEU A 73 -4.71 -25.78 5.16
N ASN A 74 -4.13 -26.68 4.36
CA ASN A 74 -4.84 -27.54 3.42
C ASN A 74 -5.72 -26.77 2.42
N ASP A 75 -5.23 -25.62 1.91
CA ASP A 75 -5.91 -24.89 0.84
C ASP A 75 -6.09 -25.80 -0.38
N PRO A 76 -7.32 -26.13 -0.76
CA PRO A 76 -7.58 -27.12 -1.79
C PRO A 76 -7.04 -26.71 -3.17
N ASN A 77 -6.98 -25.40 -3.46
CA ASN A 77 -6.46 -24.91 -4.74
C ASN A 77 -4.93 -25.06 -4.80
N ARG A 78 -4.23 -24.73 -3.71
CA ARG A 78 -2.76 -24.91 -3.63
C ARG A 78 -2.37 -26.39 -3.62
N LEU A 79 -3.08 -27.23 -2.87
CA LEU A 79 -2.85 -28.67 -2.87
C LEU A 79 -3.06 -29.28 -4.26
N ALA A 80 -4.18 -28.97 -4.93
CA ALA A 80 -4.45 -29.44 -6.28
C ALA A 80 -3.41 -28.95 -7.29
N PHE A 81 -2.98 -27.69 -7.18
CA PHE A 81 -1.92 -27.14 -8.03
C PHE A 81 -0.60 -27.86 -7.79
N GLN A 82 -0.22 -28.11 -6.53
CA GLN A 82 1.04 -28.78 -6.19
C GLN A 82 1.04 -30.23 -6.67
N SER A 83 0.01 -31.02 -6.34
CA SER A 83 -0.11 -32.40 -6.77
C SER A 83 -0.04 -32.53 -8.30
N LYS A 84 -0.76 -31.67 -9.02
CA LYS A 84 -0.79 -31.67 -10.49
C LYS A 84 0.56 -31.36 -11.13
N ASN A 85 1.32 -30.39 -10.59
CA ASN A 85 2.52 -29.86 -11.24
C ASN A 85 3.83 -30.47 -10.72
N TYR A 86 3.84 -30.97 -9.48
CA TYR A 86 5.07 -31.44 -8.80
C TYR A 86 4.93 -32.87 -8.25
N GLY A 87 3.71 -33.40 -8.10
CA GLY A 87 3.44 -34.70 -7.54
C GLY A 87 2.95 -34.66 -6.09
N GLU A 88 2.31 -35.74 -5.63
CA GLU A 88 1.69 -35.82 -4.30
C GLU A 88 2.71 -35.84 -3.15
N ASP A 89 3.88 -36.46 -3.37
CA ASP A 89 4.95 -36.59 -2.37
C ASP A 89 5.89 -35.37 -2.32
N PHE A 90 5.69 -34.37 -3.21
CA PHE A 90 6.54 -33.19 -3.30
C PHE A 90 6.34 -32.27 -2.09
N LYS A 91 7.43 -31.98 -1.37
CA LYS A 91 7.42 -31.12 -0.19
C LYS A 91 7.81 -29.69 -0.56
N TYR A 92 7.45 -28.73 0.28
CA TYR A 92 7.83 -27.34 0.06
C TYR A 92 9.36 -27.15 -0.03
N GLU A 93 10.10 -27.86 0.78
CA GLU A 93 11.57 -27.81 0.81
C GLU A 93 12.21 -28.30 -0.51
N ASP A 94 11.51 -29.12 -1.29
CA ASP A 94 12.01 -29.58 -2.60
C ASP A 94 12.05 -28.47 -3.65
N PHE A 95 11.32 -27.35 -3.42
CA PHE A 95 11.43 -26.15 -4.26
C PHE A 95 12.82 -25.55 -4.25
N ASP A 96 13.62 -25.78 -3.21
CA ASP A 96 15.02 -25.34 -3.15
C ASP A 96 15.81 -25.80 -4.38
N LYS A 97 15.60 -27.04 -4.84
CA LYS A 97 16.28 -27.60 -6.02
C LYS A 97 15.84 -26.94 -7.34
N LEU A 98 14.67 -26.31 -7.34
CA LEU A 98 14.04 -25.68 -8.53
C LEU A 98 14.23 -24.14 -8.53
N PHE A 99 14.54 -23.56 -7.38
CA PHE A 99 14.88 -22.15 -7.25
C PHE A 99 16.35 -21.94 -7.63
N LYS A 100 16.63 -21.64 -8.89
CA LYS A 100 18.01 -21.65 -9.42
C LYS A 100 18.61 -20.29 -9.66
N ALA A 101 17.79 -19.26 -9.83
CA ALA A 101 18.25 -17.87 -10.06
C ALA A 101 19.27 -17.74 -11.21
N GLU A 102 19.14 -18.54 -12.26
CA GLU A 102 20.12 -18.64 -13.37
C GLU A 102 20.22 -17.39 -14.21
N LEU A 103 19.19 -16.55 -14.23
CA LEU A 103 19.14 -15.27 -14.92
C LEU A 103 19.26 -14.07 -13.98
N PHE A 104 19.54 -14.30 -12.70
CA PHE A 104 19.72 -13.23 -11.74
C PHE A 104 20.99 -12.43 -12.02
N ASN A 105 20.82 -11.19 -12.41
CA ASN A 105 21.90 -10.22 -12.61
C ASN A 105 21.68 -9.04 -11.64
N PRO A 106 22.43 -8.96 -10.54
CA PRO A 106 22.24 -7.94 -9.51
C PRO A 106 22.54 -6.52 -10.03
N GLU A 107 23.46 -6.36 -10.98
CA GLU A 107 23.81 -5.09 -11.58
C GLU A 107 22.65 -4.55 -12.43
N GLU A 108 22.03 -5.41 -13.26
CA GLU A 108 20.85 -5.04 -14.06
C GLU A 108 19.65 -4.69 -13.17
N TRP A 109 19.45 -5.41 -12.06
CA TRP A 109 18.42 -5.07 -11.11
C TRP A 109 18.68 -3.69 -10.47
N ALA A 110 19.90 -3.44 -10.01
CA ALA A 110 20.27 -2.17 -9.40
C ALA A 110 20.12 -1.00 -10.38
N GLU A 111 20.48 -1.19 -11.65
CA GLU A 111 20.28 -0.20 -12.71
C GLU A 111 18.79 0.06 -12.97
N LEU A 112 17.97 -0.98 -13.09
CA LEU A 112 16.51 -0.85 -13.23
C LEU A 112 15.92 0.00 -12.09
N PHE A 113 16.29 -0.31 -10.84
CA PHE A 113 15.77 0.40 -9.68
C PHE A 113 16.24 1.87 -9.62
N LYS A 114 17.48 2.13 -9.99
CA LYS A 114 18.00 3.48 -10.15
C LYS A 114 17.26 4.26 -11.25
N ASN A 115 17.02 3.62 -12.39
CA ASN A 115 16.29 4.20 -13.52
C ASN A 115 14.81 4.42 -13.22
N ALA A 116 14.23 3.62 -12.31
CA ALA A 116 12.91 3.85 -11.74
C ALA A 116 12.83 5.07 -10.81
N GLY A 117 13.98 5.64 -10.41
CA GLY A 117 14.07 6.78 -9.50
C GLY A 117 14.13 6.40 -8.02
N ALA A 118 14.25 5.13 -7.67
CA ALA A 118 14.37 4.69 -6.29
C ALA A 118 15.62 5.26 -5.59
N LYS A 119 15.55 5.40 -4.28
CA LYS A 119 16.66 5.83 -3.42
C LYS A 119 17.15 4.73 -2.49
N TYR A 120 16.35 3.72 -2.27
CA TYR A 120 16.69 2.55 -1.48
C TYR A 120 16.01 1.29 -2.03
N VAL A 121 16.56 0.14 -1.67
CA VAL A 121 16.04 -1.19 -2.04
C VAL A 121 15.89 -2.02 -0.79
N LEU A 122 14.77 -2.71 -0.63
CA LEU A 122 14.50 -3.70 0.41
C LEU A 122 14.45 -5.09 -0.21
N LEU A 123 15.35 -5.97 0.17
CA LEU A 123 15.30 -7.39 -0.20
C LEU A 123 14.69 -8.21 0.91
N VAL A 124 13.72 -9.06 0.60
CA VAL A 124 13.29 -10.13 1.51
C VAL A 124 14.45 -11.12 1.66
N THR A 125 15.19 -11.01 2.74
CA THR A 125 16.36 -11.88 3.01
C THR A 125 15.93 -13.24 3.51
N LYS A 126 14.85 -13.29 4.30
CA LYS A 126 14.16 -14.48 4.79
C LYS A 126 12.69 -14.13 4.99
N HIS A 127 11.78 -14.84 4.33
CA HIS A 127 10.34 -14.75 4.55
C HIS A 127 9.92 -15.72 5.69
N HIS A 128 8.63 -15.82 5.97
CA HIS A 128 8.07 -16.70 7.01
C HIS A 128 8.31 -18.21 6.74
N ASP A 129 8.66 -18.58 5.52
CA ASP A 129 9.04 -19.96 5.16
C ASP A 129 10.41 -20.38 5.70
N GLY A 130 11.21 -19.41 6.16
CA GLY A 130 12.51 -19.64 6.78
C GLY A 130 13.66 -19.88 5.80
N TYR A 131 13.44 -19.75 4.47
CA TYR A 131 14.52 -19.86 3.50
C TYR A 131 15.39 -18.61 3.47
N CYS A 132 16.70 -18.78 3.69
CA CYS A 132 17.65 -17.68 3.77
C CYS A 132 18.32 -17.40 2.42
N LEU A 133 18.34 -16.13 1.97
CA LEU A 133 19.02 -15.74 0.73
C LEU A 133 20.51 -15.39 0.93
N TRP A 134 21.11 -15.76 2.06
CA TRP A 134 22.54 -15.58 2.39
C TRP A 134 23.12 -16.85 2.98
N ASP A 135 24.45 -16.88 3.17
CA ASP A 135 25.18 -17.96 3.83
C ASP A 135 24.91 -17.92 5.34
N CYS A 136 23.81 -18.51 5.74
CA CYS A 136 23.28 -18.44 7.09
C CYS A 136 23.77 -19.61 7.95
N GLN A 137 24.54 -19.32 9.00
CA GLN A 137 25.07 -20.35 9.92
C GLN A 137 23.94 -21.02 10.74
N TYR A 138 22.84 -20.33 10.96
CA TYR A 138 21.67 -20.84 11.70
C TYR A 138 20.68 -21.63 10.82
N LYS A 139 20.89 -21.62 9.51
CA LYS A 139 20.17 -22.44 8.50
C LYS A 139 21.17 -23.03 7.50
N PRO A 140 22.12 -23.88 7.94
CA PRO A 140 23.20 -24.34 7.06
C PRO A 140 22.71 -25.19 5.88
N ASP A 141 21.56 -25.86 6.02
CA ASP A 141 21.01 -26.78 5.03
C ASP A 141 19.83 -26.19 4.22
N PHE A 142 19.41 -24.95 4.52
CA PHE A 142 18.22 -24.35 3.91
C PHE A 142 18.44 -22.87 3.57
N ASN A 143 19.37 -22.63 2.62
CA ASN A 143 19.72 -21.28 2.15
C ASN A 143 20.19 -21.30 0.70
N SER A 144 20.27 -20.13 0.07
CA SER A 144 20.59 -19.96 -1.35
C SER A 144 22.03 -20.34 -1.73
N VAL A 145 22.94 -20.47 -0.75
CA VAL A 145 24.35 -20.83 -1.02
C VAL A 145 24.52 -22.34 -1.18
N VAL A 146 23.84 -23.12 -0.34
CA VAL A 146 23.87 -24.59 -0.41
C VAL A 146 22.73 -25.14 -1.27
N GLY A 147 21.64 -24.38 -1.45
CA GLY A 147 20.45 -24.71 -2.24
C GLY A 147 20.63 -24.53 -3.75
N GLY A 148 19.49 -24.35 -4.43
CA GLY A 148 19.44 -24.29 -5.88
C GLY A 148 20.29 -23.21 -6.55
N PRO A 149 20.31 -21.95 -6.06
CA PRO A 149 21.08 -20.86 -6.68
C PRO A 149 22.60 -21.03 -6.58
N LYS A 150 23.10 -21.73 -5.57
CA LYS A 150 24.52 -21.89 -5.27
C LYS A 150 25.26 -20.55 -5.16
N ARG A 151 24.60 -19.51 -4.66
CA ARG A 151 25.18 -18.17 -4.53
C ARG A 151 24.56 -17.40 -3.36
N ASN A 152 25.31 -16.45 -2.84
CA ASN A 152 24.88 -15.55 -1.78
C ASN A 152 24.17 -14.33 -2.40
N ILE A 153 22.85 -14.42 -2.55
CA ILE A 153 22.02 -13.41 -3.20
C ILE A 153 22.07 -12.07 -2.45
N VAL A 154 22.01 -12.11 -1.11
CA VAL A 154 22.08 -10.91 -0.27
C VAL A 154 23.38 -10.16 -0.50
N LYS A 155 24.51 -10.88 -0.53
CA LYS A 155 25.85 -10.31 -0.76
C LYS A 155 25.92 -9.63 -2.14
N ASP A 156 25.51 -10.36 -3.18
CA ASP A 156 25.64 -9.91 -4.56
C ASP A 156 24.77 -8.68 -4.82
N LEU A 157 23.50 -8.72 -4.40
CA LEU A 157 22.60 -7.59 -4.59
C LEU A 157 23.00 -6.37 -3.74
N THR A 158 23.46 -6.59 -2.51
CA THR A 158 23.94 -5.50 -1.64
C THR A 158 25.09 -4.74 -2.29
N ALA A 159 26.03 -5.47 -2.88
CA ALA A 159 27.17 -4.86 -3.56
C ALA A 159 26.71 -4.02 -4.79
N ALA A 160 25.86 -4.58 -5.63
CA ALA A 160 25.36 -3.90 -6.84
C ALA A 160 24.50 -2.66 -6.50
N VAL A 161 23.58 -2.77 -5.54
CA VAL A 161 22.72 -1.67 -5.10
C VAL A 161 23.55 -0.50 -4.57
N ARG A 162 24.55 -0.77 -3.74
CA ARG A 162 25.46 0.26 -3.23
C ARG A 162 26.34 0.86 -4.32
N ALA A 163 26.84 0.05 -5.23
CA ALA A 163 27.61 0.53 -6.39
C ALA A 163 26.79 1.45 -7.31
N ALA A 164 25.47 1.20 -7.42
CA ALA A 164 24.54 2.08 -8.14
C ALA A 164 24.24 3.41 -7.39
N GLY A 165 24.70 3.57 -6.14
CA GLY A 165 24.47 4.75 -5.29
C GLY A 165 23.15 4.71 -4.54
N LEU A 166 22.52 3.55 -4.42
CA LEU A 166 21.29 3.33 -3.67
C LEU A 166 21.59 2.78 -2.27
N LYS A 167 20.70 3.08 -1.31
CA LYS A 167 20.80 2.48 0.03
C LYS A 167 20.20 1.07 0.02
N MET A 168 20.85 0.15 0.74
CA MET A 168 20.38 -1.23 0.87
C MET A 168 19.68 -1.43 2.21
N GLY A 169 18.52 -2.03 2.17
CA GLY A 169 17.74 -2.45 3.33
C GLY A 169 17.31 -3.92 3.21
N PHE A 170 16.95 -4.49 4.34
CA PHE A 170 16.54 -5.89 4.44
C PHE A 170 15.17 -6.02 5.10
N TYR A 171 14.33 -6.84 4.50
CA TYR A 171 13.18 -7.42 5.18
C TYR A 171 13.66 -8.71 5.88
N TYR A 172 13.20 -8.88 7.09
CA TYR A 172 13.47 -10.06 7.91
C TYR A 172 12.21 -10.49 8.65
N SER A 173 11.72 -11.70 8.39
CA SER A 173 10.64 -12.27 9.17
C SER A 173 11.13 -12.67 10.57
N LEU A 174 10.50 -12.11 11.60
CA LEU A 174 10.76 -12.46 12.99
C LEU A 174 10.32 -13.90 13.27
N ALA A 175 9.15 -14.30 12.80
CA ALA A 175 8.60 -15.64 12.96
C ALA A 175 8.85 -16.51 11.72
N GLU A 176 8.91 -17.83 11.92
CA GLU A 176 8.92 -18.83 10.85
C GLU A 176 7.72 -19.77 11.01
N TRP A 177 7.00 -20.07 9.92
CA TRP A 177 5.87 -20.99 9.94
C TRP A 177 6.25 -22.40 10.40
N ARG A 178 7.47 -22.80 10.16
CA ARG A 178 8.01 -24.09 10.59
C ARG A 178 9.48 -23.95 10.98
N ASN A 179 9.72 -24.11 12.25
CA ASN A 179 11.06 -24.18 12.81
C ASN A 179 11.13 -25.33 13.81
N SER A 180 12.29 -25.97 13.97
CA SER A 180 12.47 -27.09 14.89
C SER A 180 12.32 -26.72 16.37
N ILE A 181 12.49 -25.44 16.71
CA ILE A 181 12.39 -24.94 18.09
C ILE A 181 10.98 -24.45 18.38
N HIS A 182 10.32 -23.78 17.39
CA HIS A 182 8.98 -23.23 17.54
C HIS A 182 8.31 -23.16 16.17
N THR A 183 7.10 -23.70 16.07
CA THR A 183 6.27 -23.64 14.86
C THR A 183 5.19 -22.60 15.02
N TRP A 184 5.35 -21.48 14.33
CA TRP A 184 4.43 -20.34 14.41
C TRP A 184 3.00 -20.72 13.99
N TYR A 185 2.00 -20.21 14.68
CA TYR A 185 0.56 -20.58 14.60
C TYR A 185 0.22 -22.01 15.07
N VAL A 186 1.17 -22.81 15.52
CA VAL A 186 0.94 -24.17 16.03
C VAL A 186 1.28 -24.24 17.51
N ASP A 187 2.49 -23.80 17.87
CA ASP A 187 2.93 -23.77 19.25
C ASP A 187 2.37 -22.54 20.00
N PRO A 188 2.18 -22.64 21.31
CA PRO A 188 1.69 -21.50 22.11
C PRO A 188 2.59 -20.27 21.94
N PRO A 189 2.05 -19.05 21.73
CA PRO A 189 2.85 -17.83 21.58
C PRO A 189 3.84 -17.60 22.73
N ASP A 190 3.47 -17.94 23.96
CA ASP A 190 4.32 -17.76 25.14
C ASP A 190 5.55 -18.70 25.16
N SER A 191 5.58 -19.74 24.32
CA SER A 191 6.72 -20.67 24.21
C SER A 191 7.84 -20.18 23.29
N ILE A 192 7.71 -18.98 22.70
CA ILE A 192 8.60 -18.47 21.66
C ILE A 192 10.02 -18.12 22.17
N GLY A 193 10.21 -17.92 23.49
CA GLY A 193 11.47 -17.41 24.07
C GLY A 193 12.72 -18.14 23.62
N LYS A 194 12.71 -19.48 23.64
CA LYS A 194 13.85 -20.28 23.18
C LYS A 194 14.18 -20.04 21.70
N TYR A 195 13.18 -19.94 20.83
CA TYR A 195 13.36 -19.62 19.41
C TYR A 195 13.99 -18.24 19.24
N VAL A 196 13.51 -17.26 20.00
CA VAL A 196 14.01 -15.88 19.93
C VAL A 196 15.46 -15.80 20.37
N GLU A 197 15.79 -16.36 21.54
CA GLU A 197 17.12 -16.24 22.15
C GLU A 197 18.20 -17.09 21.44
N GLU A 198 17.88 -18.34 21.12
CA GLU A 198 18.88 -19.29 20.60
C GLU A 198 18.99 -19.29 19.07
N TYR A 199 17.97 -18.77 18.36
CA TYR A 199 17.93 -18.85 16.91
C TYR A 199 17.71 -17.47 16.24
N MET A 200 16.61 -16.77 16.53
CA MET A 200 16.24 -15.56 15.80
C MET A 200 17.22 -14.40 16.05
N ILE A 201 17.54 -14.09 17.31
CA ILE A 201 18.47 -12.99 17.65
C ILE A 201 19.86 -13.19 17.05
N PRO A 202 20.51 -14.36 17.23
CA PRO A 202 21.84 -14.56 16.65
C PRO A 202 21.82 -14.56 15.11
N GLN A 203 20.79 -15.10 14.46
CA GLN A 203 20.64 -15.04 13.01
C GLN A 203 20.45 -13.61 12.50
N PHE A 204 19.61 -12.82 13.18
CA PHE A 204 19.39 -11.41 12.88
C PHE A 204 20.69 -10.60 12.99
N LYS A 205 21.44 -10.82 14.08
CA LYS A 205 22.72 -10.16 14.29
C LYS A 205 23.79 -10.57 13.28
N GLU A 206 23.86 -11.83 12.90
CA GLU A 206 24.75 -12.32 11.83
C GLU A 206 24.50 -11.57 10.53
N LEU A 207 23.24 -11.49 10.08
CA LEU A 207 22.85 -10.80 8.86
C LEU A 207 23.25 -9.32 8.89
N ILE A 208 22.92 -8.62 9.95
CA ILE A 208 23.15 -7.16 10.07
C ILE A 208 24.64 -6.85 10.22
N SER A 209 25.37 -7.55 11.07
CA SER A 209 26.81 -7.31 11.24
C SER A 209 27.59 -7.53 9.95
N THR A 210 27.15 -8.52 9.15
CA THR A 210 27.82 -8.84 7.88
C THR A 210 27.58 -7.76 6.80
N TYR A 211 26.34 -7.27 6.67
CA TYR A 211 25.97 -6.44 5.52
C TYR A 211 25.65 -4.99 5.86
N LYS A 212 25.39 -4.65 7.13
CA LYS A 212 25.11 -3.30 7.64
C LYS A 212 24.07 -2.55 6.77
N PRO A 213 22.82 -3.04 6.69
CA PRO A 213 21.78 -2.40 5.91
C PRO A 213 21.36 -1.05 6.52
N SER A 214 20.98 -0.09 5.68
CA SER A 214 20.46 1.22 6.15
C SER A 214 19.00 1.14 6.62
N VAL A 215 18.24 0.14 6.18
CA VAL A 215 16.84 -0.07 6.57
C VAL A 215 16.67 -1.51 7.05
N ILE A 216 15.98 -1.69 8.15
CA ILE A 216 15.43 -2.98 8.58
C ILE A 216 13.91 -2.89 8.54
N PHE A 217 13.30 -3.81 7.80
CA PHE A 217 11.88 -4.04 7.73
C PHE A 217 11.58 -5.40 8.34
N THR A 218 11.07 -5.43 9.57
CA THR A 218 10.62 -6.66 10.24
C THR A 218 9.18 -6.97 9.88
N ASP A 219 8.80 -8.24 10.01
CA ASP A 219 7.44 -8.73 9.80
C ASP A 219 7.20 -10.03 10.56
N GLY A 220 5.94 -10.47 10.68
CA GLY A 220 5.62 -11.71 11.39
C GLY A 220 5.63 -11.55 12.91
N GLU A 221 5.45 -10.35 13.41
CA GLU A 221 5.47 -10.02 14.85
C GLU A 221 4.15 -10.33 15.57
N TRP A 222 3.05 -10.48 14.85
CA TRP A 222 1.64 -10.29 15.24
C TRP A 222 1.17 -11.00 16.50
N LEU A 223 1.66 -12.20 16.82
CA LEU A 223 1.19 -13.00 17.96
C LEU A 223 1.92 -12.69 19.27
N ASN A 224 2.97 -11.91 19.23
CA ASN A 224 3.89 -11.71 20.35
C ASN A 224 4.08 -10.23 20.66
N THR A 225 4.49 -9.95 21.89
CA THR A 225 4.79 -8.59 22.34
C THR A 225 6.18 -8.15 21.93
N ALA A 226 6.41 -6.84 21.91
CA ALA A 226 7.73 -6.25 21.67
C ALA A 226 8.81 -6.76 22.67
N ASP A 227 8.40 -7.03 23.92
CA ASP A 227 9.33 -7.58 24.93
C ASP A 227 9.67 -9.05 24.63
N GLN A 228 8.73 -9.87 24.17
CA GLN A 228 9.00 -11.25 23.74
C GLN A 228 9.93 -11.32 22.52
N TRP A 229 9.87 -10.30 21.63
CA TRP A 229 10.79 -10.18 20.49
C TRP A 229 12.13 -9.53 20.83
N HIS A 230 12.35 -9.06 22.06
CA HIS A 230 13.50 -8.26 22.47
C HIS A 230 13.70 -7.01 21.58
N ALA A 231 12.59 -6.36 21.21
CA ALA A 231 12.58 -5.28 20.23
C ALA A 231 13.50 -4.10 20.62
N LYS A 232 13.46 -3.67 21.89
CA LYS A 232 14.30 -2.57 22.40
C LYS A 232 15.80 -2.89 22.27
N GLU A 233 16.17 -4.10 22.64
CA GLU A 233 17.55 -4.58 22.60
C GLU A 233 18.05 -4.69 21.15
N LEU A 234 17.23 -5.20 20.25
CA LEU A 234 17.60 -5.36 18.83
C LEU A 234 17.66 -4.02 18.10
N ILE A 235 16.70 -3.13 18.33
CA ILE A 235 16.67 -1.80 17.68
C ILE A 235 17.85 -0.95 18.16
N SER A 236 18.09 -0.88 19.48
CA SER A 236 19.23 -0.11 20.01
C SER A 236 20.56 -0.67 19.53
N TRP A 237 20.73 -2.01 19.56
CA TRP A 237 21.91 -2.67 19.02
C TRP A 237 22.12 -2.36 17.53
N TYR A 238 21.07 -2.46 16.70
CA TYR A 238 21.14 -2.16 15.28
C TYR A 238 21.56 -0.71 15.02
N TYR A 239 21.01 0.24 15.77
CA TYR A 239 21.39 1.65 15.63
C TYR A 239 22.83 1.92 16.03
N ASN A 240 23.32 1.26 17.07
CA ASN A 240 24.73 1.36 17.48
C ASN A 240 25.68 0.69 16.49
N GLU A 241 25.25 -0.41 15.83
CA GLU A 241 26.06 -1.17 14.87
C GLU A 241 26.17 -0.47 13.50
N VAL A 242 25.09 0.20 13.05
CA VAL A 242 25.01 0.80 11.70
C VAL A 242 25.16 2.33 11.74
N GLY A 243 24.75 2.98 12.82
CA GLY A 243 24.90 4.41 13.03
C GLY A 243 23.73 5.25 12.45
N ASN A 244 24.05 6.50 12.08
CA ASN A 244 23.04 7.53 11.77
C ASN A 244 22.17 7.25 10.55
N GLU A 245 22.61 6.39 9.65
CA GLU A 245 21.83 6.02 8.46
C GLU A 245 20.71 5.02 8.76
N ALA A 246 20.78 4.32 9.90
CA ALA A 246 19.90 3.22 10.25
C ALA A 246 18.46 3.70 10.52
N ILE A 247 17.50 2.95 10.01
CA ILE A 247 16.07 3.14 10.30
C ILE A 247 15.36 1.79 10.34
N VAL A 248 14.35 1.67 11.21
CA VAL A 248 13.50 0.48 11.31
C VAL A 248 12.04 0.83 11.04
N ASN A 249 11.27 -0.15 10.55
CA ASN A 249 9.82 -0.05 10.44
C ASN A 249 9.12 -0.23 11.81
N ASP A 250 7.80 -0.20 11.83
CA ASP A 250 6.97 -0.27 13.04
C ASP A 250 6.49 -1.68 13.42
N ARG A 251 6.93 -2.74 12.72
CA ARG A 251 6.48 -4.14 12.93
C ARG A 251 7.42 -4.90 13.89
N TRP A 252 7.32 -4.59 15.19
CA TRP A 252 8.19 -5.16 16.23
C TRP A 252 7.44 -5.87 17.38
N GLY A 253 6.17 -6.18 17.16
CA GLY A 253 5.31 -6.84 18.16
C GLY A 253 4.40 -5.89 18.91
N ASN A 254 3.43 -6.47 19.59
CA ASN A 254 2.42 -5.72 20.34
C ASN A 254 3.08 -4.84 21.41
N GLY A 255 2.73 -3.56 21.46
CA GLY A 255 3.31 -2.59 22.38
C GLY A 255 4.57 -1.88 21.86
N ALA A 256 5.06 -2.20 20.65
CA ALA A 256 6.09 -1.42 19.99
C ALA A 256 5.45 -0.18 19.32
N ASP A 257 5.63 1.00 19.94
CA ASP A 257 5.19 2.27 19.35
C ASP A 257 6.41 3.06 18.85
N TYR A 258 7.09 2.52 17.84
CA TYR A 258 8.28 3.11 17.23
C TYR A 258 8.50 2.58 15.81
N GLY A 259 9.32 3.29 15.04
CA GLY A 259 9.67 2.98 13.66
C GLY A 259 8.85 3.75 12.63
N PHE A 260 9.27 3.78 11.37
CA PHE A 260 8.45 4.36 10.32
C PHE A 260 7.23 3.49 10.05
N ARG A 261 6.08 4.11 9.78
CA ARG A 261 4.85 3.37 9.55
C ARG A 261 4.83 2.73 8.17
N THR A 262 4.29 1.53 8.11
CA THR A 262 4.25 0.71 6.90
C THR A 262 2.82 0.28 6.55
N PRO A 263 1.93 1.23 6.20
CA PRO A 263 0.61 0.87 5.70
C PRO A 263 0.74 0.00 4.45
N GLU A 264 -0.16 -0.96 4.32
CA GLU A 264 -0.16 -1.93 3.23
C GLU A 264 -1.42 -1.75 2.39
N TYR A 265 -1.27 -1.45 1.09
CA TYR A 265 -2.38 -1.20 0.17
C TYR A 265 -3.42 -0.19 0.69
N SER A 266 -3.00 0.81 1.43
CA SER A 266 -3.90 1.77 2.07
C SER A 266 -4.00 3.07 1.28
N SER A 267 -5.23 3.56 1.06
CA SER A 267 -5.51 4.80 0.34
C SER A 267 -5.86 5.99 1.23
N GLY A 268 -6.20 5.76 2.50
CA GLY A 268 -6.74 6.77 3.41
C GLY A 268 -5.75 7.23 4.48
N ILE A 269 -4.51 7.59 4.10
CA ILE A 269 -3.50 7.93 5.08
C ILE A 269 -3.60 9.40 5.47
N THR A 270 -3.85 9.65 6.75
CA THR A 270 -3.69 10.95 7.37
C THR A 270 -2.23 11.15 7.80
N LEU A 271 -1.80 12.42 7.90
CA LEU A 271 -0.50 12.77 8.49
C LEU A 271 -0.29 12.04 9.80
N THR A 272 0.86 11.39 9.91
CA THR A 272 1.31 10.75 11.14
C THR A 272 2.42 11.58 11.77
N ASP A 273 2.62 11.40 13.06
CA ASP A 273 3.73 11.97 13.84
C ASP A 273 5.10 11.37 13.47
N ARG A 274 5.10 10.32 12.64
CA ARG A 274 6.29 9.55 12.24
C ARG A 274 6.38 9.45 10.71
N PRO A 275 7.59 9.32 10.13
CA PRO A 275 7.76 8.98 8.73
C PRO A 275 6.98 7.72 8.37
N TRP A 276 6.49 7.65 7.14
CA TRP A 276 5.78 6.48 6.66
C TRP A 276 6.03 6.24 5.16
N ALA A 277 5.92 4.98 4.77
CA ALA A 277 5.96 4.57 3.37
C ALA A 277 4.98 3.42 3.16
N GLU A 278 4.03 3.61 2.24
CA GLU A 278 3.14 2.51 1.84
C GLU A 278 3.95 1.40 1.19
N CYS A 279 3.74 0.16 1.60
CA CYS A 279 4.27 -1.00 0.90
C CYS A 279 3.16 -1.69 0.10
N ARG A 280 3.40 -1.90 -1.19
CA ARG A 280 2.44 -2.55 -2.09
C ARG A 280 3.12 -3.15 -3.32
N GLY A 281 2.48 -4.15 -3.93
CA GLY A 281 2.79 -4.62 -5.27
C GLY A 281 2.29 -3.67 -6.36
N ILE A 282 2.82 -3.81 -7.56
CA ILE A 282 2.22 -3.21 -8.77
C ILE A 282 0.89 -3.91 -9.06
N GLY A 283 0.80 -5.22 -8.79
CA GLY A 283 -0.43 -5.99 -8.65
C GLY A 283 -0.87 -6.11 -7.19
N ARG A 284 -1.61 -7.18 -6.87
CA ARG A 284 -2.11 -7.47 -5.52
C ARG A 284 -1.18 -8.36 -4.70
N SER A 285 -0.41 -9.24 -5.35
CA SER A 285 0.54 -10.13 -4.70
C SER A 285 1.92 -9.48 -4.58
N PHE A 286 2.61 -9.70 -3.47
CA PHE A 286 4.01 -9.29 -3.35
C PHE A 286 4.93 -10.26 -4.12
N GLY A 287 4.85 -11.56 -3.85
CA GLY A 287 5.50 -12.57 -4.68
C GLY A 287 4.81 -12.73 -6.04
N LEU A 288 5.55 -13.16 -7.06
CA LEU A 288 4.97 -13.41 -8.39
C LEU A 288 3.79 -14.40 -8.29
N ASN A 289 2.61 -13.97 -8.74
CA ASN A 289 1.42 -14.80 -8.82
C ASN A 289 0.99 -14.97 -10.29
N ARG A 290 1.20 -16.15 -10.87
CA ARG A 290 0.83 -16.44 -12.27
C ARG A 290 -0.67 -16.48 -12.50
N ASN A 291 -1.47 -16.60 -11.45
CA ASN A 291 -2.92 -16.64 -11.50
C ASN A 291 -3.57 -15.26 -11.34
N GLU A 292 -2.78 -14.25 -11.09
CA GLU A 292 -3.25 -12.87 -10.95
C GLU A 292 -3.65 -12.28 -12.30
N PRO A 293 -4.88 -11.74 -12.45
CA PRO A 293 -5.31 -11.13 -13.70
C PRO A 293 -4.61 -9.79 -13.93
N LEU A 294 -4.36 -9.45 -15.20
CA LEU A 294 -3.74 -8.17 -15.58
C LEU A 294 -4.54 -6.95 -15.11
N SER A 295 -5.85 -7.07 -14.91
CA SER A 295 -6.70 -6.01 -14.37
C SER A 295 -6.35 -5.58 -12.94
N ASN A 296 -5.61 -6.41 -12.20
CA ASN A 296 -5.15 -6.08 -10.85
C ASN A 296 -3.87 -5.24 -10.86
N TYR A 297 -3.16 -5.21 -11.98
CA TYR A 297 -1.93 -4.43 -12.10
C TYR A 297 -2.25 -2.96 -12.39
N LEU A 298 -1.64 -2.07 -11.62
CA LEU A 298 -1.70 -0.64 -11.89
C LEU A 298 -1.14 -0.34 -13.29
N THR A 299 -1.80 0.52 -14.02
CA THR A 299 -1.23 1.19 -15.19
C THR A 299 -0.13 2.15 -14.74
N SER A 300 0.73 2.59 -15.66
CA SER A 300 1.77 3.58 -15.35
C SER A 300 1.17 4.88 -14.82
N GLU A 301 0.02 5.30 -15.35
CA GLU A 301 -0.66 6.53 -14.92
C GLU A 301 -1.27 6.38 -13.51
N GLU A 302 -1.92 5.25 -13.22
CA GLU A 302 -2.46 4.96 -11.90
C GLU A 302 -1.34 4.89 -10.86
N LEU A 303 -0.20 4.27 -11.19
CA LEU A 303 0.97 4.21 -10.32
C LEU A 303 1.53 5.60 -10.01
N ILE A 304 1.70 6.45 -11.03
CA ILE A 304 2.21 7.82 -10.87
C ILE A 304 1.25 8.64 -9.99
N ARG A 305 -0.06 8.60 -10.29
CA ARG A 305 -1.08 9.34 -9.51
C ARG A 305 -1.14 8.87 -8.06
N HIS A 306 -1.07 7.57 -7.85
CA HIS A 306 -1.05 7.00 -6.50
C HIS A 306 0.19 7.45 -5.73
N PHE A 307 1.37 7.34 -6.33
CA PHE A 307 2.62 7.80 -5.72
C PHE A 307 2.60 9.30 -5.36
N VAL A 308 2.10 10.15 -6.27
CA VAL A 308 1.95 11.59 -6.03
C VAL A 308 1.06 11.85 -4.80
N LYS A 309 -0.05 11.13 -4.66
CA LYS A 309 -0.94 11.28 -3.49
C LYS A 309 -0.23 10.92 -2.19
N LEU A 310 0.53 9.84 -2.15
CA LEU A 310 1.29 9.46 -0.96
C LEU A 310 2.32 10.54 -0.56
N VAL A 311 3.05 11.08 -1.54
CA VAL A 311 4.06 12.11 -1.30
C VAL A 311 3.44 13.41 -0.81
N ALA A 312 2.31 13.84 -1.39
CA ALA A 312 1.59 15.03 -0.97
C ALA A 312 1.09 14.92 0.48
N ALA A 313 0.70 13.72 0.92
CA ALA A 313 0.33 13.42 2.31
C ALA A 313 1.54 13.25 3.25
N GLY A 314 2.76 13.50 2.79
CA GLY A 314 3.98 13.48 3.61
C GLY A 314 4.67 12.13 3.70
N GLY A 315 4.17 11.12 3.00
CA GLY A 315 4.75 9.78 2.96
C GLY A 315 5.67 9.48 1.80
N GLY A 316 5.94 8.22 1.64
CA GLY A 316 6.65 7.63 0.52
C GLY A 316 6.00 6.33 0.05
N MET A 317 6.64 5.66 -0.89
CA MET A 317 6.20 4.37 -1.40
C MET A 317 7.39 3.41 -1.45
N THR A 318 7.17 2.19 -0.97
CA THR A 318 8.07 1.07 -1.17
C THR A 318 7.39 0.11 -2.15
N MET A 319 7.67 0.32 -3.45
CA MET A 319 7.02 -0.41 -4.54
C MET A 319 7.64 -1.78 -4.71
N ASN A 320 6.81 -2.82 -4.60
CA ASN A 320 7.29 -4.19 -4.65
C ASN A 320 7.34 -4.75 -6.08
N VAL A 321 8.39 -5.54 -6.33
CA VAL A 321 8.52 -6.44 -7.47
C VAL A 321 8.60 -7.88 -6.99
N GLY A 322 8.00 -8.80 -7.75
CA GLY A 322 8.06 -10.25 -7.51
C GLY A 322 8.81 -10.95 -8.64
N PRO A 323 10.12 -11.17 -8.55
CA PRO A 323 10.86 -11.90 -9.56
C PRO A 323 10.44 -13.35 -9.71
N ALA A 324 10.55 -13.90 -10.90
CA ALA A 324 10.41 -15.34 -11.16
C ALA A 324 11.58 -16.14 -10.55
N ALA A 325 11.43 -17.46 -10.45
CA ALA A 325 12.43 -18.32 -9.83
C ALA A 325 13.81 -18.30 -10.52
N ASP A 326 13.84 -17.97 -11.79
CA ASP A 326 15.07 -17.79 -12.57
C ASP A 326 15.80 -16.47 -12.31
N GLY A 327 15.15 -15.51 -11.63
CA GLY A 327 15.71 -14.19 -11.35
C GLY A 327 15.28 -13.09 -12.32
N GLN A 328 14.34 -13.36 -13.24
CA GLN A 328 13.79 -12.31 -14.10
C GLN A 328 12.69 -11.53 -13.36
N ILE A 329 12.79 -10.21 -13.33
CA ILE A 329 11.67 -9.34 -12.95
C ILE A 329 10.70 -9.32 -14.14
N PRO A 330 9.39 -9.58 -13.93
CA PRO A 330 8.41 -9.58 -15.01
C PRO A 330 8.42 -8.29 -15.84
N LEU A 331 8.37 -8.40 -17.16
CA LEU A 331 8.48 -7.26 -18.08
C LEU A 331 7.45 -6.16 -17.78
N LEU A 332 6.23 -6.54 -17.43
CA LEU A 332 5.20 -5.57 -17.05
C LEU A 332 5.62 -4.74 -15.82
N GLN A 333 6.24 -5.38 -14.83
CA GLN A 333 6.72 -4.68 -13.64
C GLN A 333 7.89 -3.76 -13.98
N GLN A 334 8.82 -4.20 -14.84
CA GLN A 334 9.91 -3.35 -15.32
C GLN A 334 9.39 -2.13 -16.07
N GLU A 335 8.41 -2.30 -16.98
CA GLU A 335 7.78 -1.22 -17.72
C GLU A 335 7.19 -0.16 -16.79
N ARG A 336 6.39 -0.57 -15.77
CA ARG A 336 5.77 0.35 -14.81
C ARG A 336 6.81 1.14 -14.03
N LEU A 337 7.89 0.47 -13.58
CA LEU A 337 8.99 1.13 -12.88
C LEU A 337 9.70 2.15 -13.78
N LEU A 338 10.01 1.79 -15.01
CA LEU A 338 10.69 2.69 -15.96
C LEU A 338 9.83 3.88 -16.36
N ASP A 339 8.51 3.70 -16.47
CA ASP A 339 7.60 4.82 -16.77
C ASP A 339 7.49 5.78 -15.57
N LEU A 340 7.44 5.26 -14.34
CA LEU A 340 7.56 6.09 -13.13
C LEU A 340 8.89 6.85 -13.12
N GLY A 341 10.00 6.18 -13.47
CA GLY A 341 11.32 6.80 -13.57
C GLY A 341 11.39 7.92 -14.59
N LYS A 342 10.82 7.71 -15.79
CA LYS A 342 10.71 8.77 -16.82
C LYS A 342 9.94 9.99 -16.29
N TRP A 343 8.85 9.76 -15.57
CA TRP A 343 8.06 10.83 -14.95
C TRP A 343 8.87 11.56 -13.88
N LEU A 344 9.60 10.82 -13.02
CA LEU A 344 10.45 11.39 -11.96
C LEU A 344 11.66 12.17 -12.52
N ASN A 345 12.20 11.78 -13.65
CA ASN A 345 13.27 12.55 -14.30
C ASN A 345 12.83 13.96 -14.71
N LEU A 346 11.54 14.15 -15.02
CA LEU A 346 10.97 15.47 -15.34
C LEU A 346 10.50 16.23 -14.11
N ASN A 347 9.94 15.52 -13.13
CA ASN A 347 9.14 16.09 -12.06
C ASN A 347 9.76 15.88 -10.67
N GLY A 348 10.93 15.27 -10.58
CA GLY A 348 11.54 14.84 -9.31
C GLY A 348 11.83 15.97 -8.33
N GLU A 349 11.98 17.21 -8.80
CA GLU A 349 12.14 18.37 -7.90
C GLU A 349 10.90 18.62 -7.04
N ALA A 350 9.71 18.26 -7.49
CA ALA A 350 8.48 18.34 -6.71
C ALA A 350 8.31 17.19 -5.71
N ILE A 351 9.14 16.16 -5.82
CA ILE A 351 8.99 14.89 -5.09
C ILE A 351 10.09 14.72 -4.03
N TYR A 352 11.36 14.60 -4.49
CA TYR A 352 12.47 14.34 -3.58
C TYR A 352 12.76 15.55 -2.68
N GLY A 353 12.94 15.28 -1.38
CA GLY A 353 13.17 16.34 -0.40
C GLY A 353 11.97 17.27 -0.14
N SER A 354 10.83 17.03 -0.79
CA SER A 354 9.63 17.82 -0.57
C SER A 354 8.97 17.50 0.77
N ARG A 355 8.12 18.42 1.21
CA ARG A 355 7.27 18.27 2.40
C ARG A 355 5.81 18.53 2.03
N PRO A 356 4.84 18.05 2.81
CA PRO A 356 3.43 18.35 2.57
C PRO A 356 3.15 19.84 2.71
N PHE A 357 2.27 20.33 1.86
CA PHE A 357 1.67 21.65 2.03
C PHE A 357 0.57 21.59 3.09
N GLN A 358 0.16 22.73 3.67
CA GLN A 358 -0.95 22.77 4.64
C GLN A 358 -2.27 22.19 4.12
N LYS A 359 -2.49 22.26 2.80
CA LYS A 359 -3.59 21.62 2.07
C LYS A 359 -2.98 20.56 1.14
N PHE A 360 -3.19 19.27 1.42
CA PHE A 360 -2.55 18.19 0.63
C PHE A 360 -3.16 18.06 -0.75
N TYR A 361 -4.50 18.20 -0.82
CA TYR A 361 -5.27 17.98 -2.03
C TYR A 361 -6.31 19.06 -2.24
N GLU A 362 -6.71 19.22 -3.51
CA GLU A 362 -8.04 19.63 -3.88
C GLU A 362 -8.78 18.44 -4.43
N GLU A 363 -10.00 18.25 -3.92
CA GLU A 363 -10.81 17.09 -4.23
C GLU A 363 -12.02 17.52 -5.06
N LYS A 364 -12.47 16.62 -5.92
CA LYS A 364 -13.73 16.75 -6.67
C LYS A 364 -14.60 15.53 -6.45
N GLU A 365 -15.90 15.73 -6.52
CA GLU A 365 -16.84 14.62 -6.50
C GLU A 365 -16.77 13.88 -7.85
N VAL A 366 -16.69 12.56 -7.77
CA VAL A 366 -16.82 11.65 -8.91
C VAL A 366 -18.12 10.90 -8.74
N VAL A 367 -18.97 10.90 -9.76
CA VAL A 367 -20.28 10.26 -9.75
C VAL A 367 -20.38 9.28 -10.90
N LEU A 368 -20.79 8.04 -10.60
CA LEU A 368 -21.08 7.00 -11.57
C LEU A 368 -22.56 6.60 -11.46
N ASN A 369 -23.30 6.70 -12.55
CA ASN A 369 -24.68 6.23 -12.64
C ASN A 369 -24.76 5.00 -13.54
N ARG A 370 -25.45 3.96 -13.08
CA ARG A 370 -25.71 2.74 -13.85
C ARG A 370 -27.02 2.07 -13.40
N ILE A 371 -27.37 0.97 -14.02
CA ILE A 371 -28.47 0.10 -13.57
C ILE A 371 -27.85 -1.16 -12.99
N ASP A 372 -28.18 -1.45 -11.73
CA ASP A 372 -27.82 -2.71 -11.09
C ASP A 372 -29.04 -3.66 -11.04
N PRO A 373 -28.87 -4.92 -11.47
CA PRO A 373 -30.00 -5.84 -11.53
C PRO A 373 -30.52 -6.24 -10.13
N GLN A 374 -29.66 -6.22 -9.12
CA GLN A 374 -29.95 -6.57 -7.73
C GLN A 374 -28.87 -6.01 -6.80
N ILE A 375 -29.09 -6.05 -5.50
CA ILE A 375 -28.11 -5.67 -4.49
C ILE A 375 -27.48 -6.95 -3.93
N ASN A 376 -26.38 -7.38 -4.54
CA ASN A 376 -25.61 -8.56 -4.19
C ASN A 376 -24.14 -8.34 -4.53
N PHE A 377 -23.47 -7.53 -3.72
CA PHE A 377 -22.12 -7.09 -3.97
C PHE A 377 -21.18 -7.53 -2.84
N ASP A 378 -20.06 -8.09 -3.24
CA ASP A 378 -18.94 -8.43 -2.40
C ASP A 378 -17.68 -7.99 -3.14
N TRP A 379 -17.37 -6.70 -3.01
CA TRP A 379 -16.20 -6.10 -3.68
C TRP A 379 -14.90 -6.42 -2.94
N LYS A 380 -14.99 -6.89 -1.69
CA LYS A 380 -13.83 -7.11 -0.84
C LYS A 380 -13.04 -5.81 -0.70
N ARG A 381 -11.74 -5.83 -1.04
CA ARG A 381 -10.89 -4.64 -1.06
C ARG A 381 -10.83 -3.97 -2.45
N ASN A 382 -11.90 -4.08 -3.24
CA ASN A 382 -12.03 -3.46 -4.54
C ASN A 382 -13.17 -2.44 -4.55
N SER A 383 -13.31 -1.71 -5.65
CA SER A 383 -14.38 -0.73 -5.86
C SER A 383 -15.47 -1.23 -6.80
N PRO A 384 -16.65 -0.59 -6.79
CA PRO A 384 -17.72 -0.86 -7.76
C PRO A 384 -17.33 -0.64 -9.22
N ASP A 385 -16.38 0.26 -9.46
CA ASP A 385 -15.86 0.64 -10.79
C ASP A 385 -14.49 1.30 -10.63
N LYS A 386 -13.67 1.31 -11.70
CA LYS A 386 -12.35 1.95 -11.70
C LYS A 386 -12.37 3.45 -11.43
N SER A 387 -13.50 4.13 -11.72
CA SER A 387 -13.68 5.55 -11.45
C SER A 387 -14.05 5.85 -10.00
N ILE A 388 -14.46 4.88 -9.22
CA ILE A 388 -14.84 5.04 -7.81
C ILE A 388 -13.70 4.52 -6.93
N SER A 389 -13.38 5.23 -5.84
CA SER A 389 -12.40 4.77 -4.86
C SER A 389 -12.84 3.45 -4.22
N TYR A 390 -11.89 2.62 -3.78
CA TYR A 390 -12.21 1.37 -3.08
C TYR A 390 -12.57 1.59 -1.60
N ASP A 391 -12.10 2.68 -0.99
CA ASP A 391 -12.53 3.16 0.32
C ASP A 391 -13.23 4.51 0.19
N ASN A 392 -14.01 4.91 1.19
CA ASN A 392 -14.69 6.20 1.28
C ASN A 392 -15.58 6.49 0.05
N PHE A 393 -16.46 5.56 -0.28
CA PHE A 393 -17.48 5.78 -1.30
C PHE A 393 -18.90 5.56 -0.79
N GLN A 394 -19.85 6.09 -1.51
CA GLN A 394 -21.28 5.89 -1.26
C GLN A 394 -21.95 5.24 -2.46
N ALA A 395 -22.99 4.46 -2.21
CA ALA A 395 -23.88 3.93 -3.23
C ALA A 395 -25.33 4.14 -2.82
N VAL A 396 -26.14 4.59 -3.77
CA VAL A 396 -27.58 4.78 -3.57
C VAL A 396 -28.31 4.04 -4.68
N TRP A 397 -29.17 3.09 -4.29
CA TRP A 397 -30.07 2.40 -5.22
C TRP A 397 -31.48 2.91 -5.03
N THR A 398 -32.15 3.26 -6.14
CA THR A 398 -33.54 3.70 -6.14
C THR A 398 -34.34 2.97 -7.21
N GLY A 399 -35.60 2.74 -6.93
CA GLY A 399 -36.53 2.07 -7.82
C GLY A 399 -37.77 1.60 -7.09
N TYR A 400 -38.34 0.50 -7.55
CA TYR A 400 -39.54 -0.08 -6.96
C TYR A 400 -39.34 -1.58 -6.71
N LEU A 401 -39.89 -2.04 -5.59
CA LEU A 401 -39.94 -3.43 -5.21
C LEU A 401 -41.36 -3.96 -5.36
N GLU A 402 -41.51 -5.14 -5.98
CA GLU A 402 -42.76 -5.88 -6.07
C GLU A 402 -42.58 -7.28 -5.49
N VAL A 403 -43.52 -7.76 -4.68
CA VAL A 403 -43.48 -9.08 -4.08
C VAL A 403 -44.37 -10.08 -4.84
N PRO A 404 -43.94 -11.33 -5.01
CA PRO A 404 -44.69 -12.34 -5.76
C PRO A 404 -45.93 -12.88 -5.03
N GLU A 405 -46.00 -12.73 -3.72
CA GLU A 405 -47.07 -13.19 -2.85
C GLU A 405 -47.39 -12.17 -1.75
N THR A 406 -48.62 -12.10 -1.27
CA THR A 406 -49.01 -11.31 -0.12
C THR A 406 -48.63 -12.06 1.16
N GLY A 407 -48.00 -11.41 2.13
CA GLY A 407 -47.66 -12.03 3.41
C GLY A 407 -46.56 -11.28 4.18
N ASN A 408 -46.07 -11.93 5.22
CA ASN A 408 -44.96 -11.42 6.00
C ASN A 408 -43.62 -11.76 5.33
N TYR A 409 -42.85 -10.73 5.10
CA TYR A 409 -41.48 -10.82 4.60
C TYR A 409 -40.51 -10.43 5.71
N THR A 410 -39.47 -11.20 5.87
CA THR A 410 -38.31 -10.81 6.65
C THR A 410 -37.26 -10.28 5.69
N PHE A 411 -36.95 -9.00 5.78
CA PHE A 411 -35.80 -8.42 5.07
C PHE A 411 -34.54 -8.66 5.90
N GLU A 412 -33.47 -9.07 5.26
CA GLU A 412 -32.17 -9.26 5.87
C GLU A 412 -31.09 -8.59 5.01
N ALA A 413 -30.08 -8.00 5.65
CA ALA A 413 -28.93 -7.44 4.96
C ALA A 413 -27.63 -7.92 5.62
N GLU A 414 -26.68 -8.34 4.78
CA GLU A 414 -25.29 -8.52 5.13
C GLU A 414 -24.56 -7.27 4.64
N VAL A 415 -23.94 -6.52 5.57
CA VAL A 415 -23.28 -5.26 5.24
C VAL A 415 -21.99 -5.08 6.02
N ASP A 416 -20.97 -4.66 5.33
CA ASP A 416 -19.76 -4.10 5.89
C ASP A 416 -19.86 -2.57 5.78
N ASP A 417 -19.51 -1.89 6.85
CA ASP A 417 -19.77 -0.52 7.25
C ASP A 417 -21.27 -0.20 7.41
N TYR A 418 -21.84 0.74 6.66
CA TYR A 418 -23.14 1.30 6.98
C TYR A 418 -24.15 1.21 5.83
N MET A 419 -25.40 0.98 6.20
CA MET A 419 -26.52 1.03 5.26
C MET A 419 -27.82 1.54 5.87
N SER A 420 -28.74 1.98 5.01
CA SER A 420 -30.16 2.10 5.30
C SER A 420 -31.00 1.58 4.15
N LEU A 421 -32.18 1.02 4.46
CA LEU A 421 -33.21 0.62 3.52
C LEU A 421 -34.52 1.26 3.89
N GLU A 422 -35.15 1.92 2.94
CA GLU A 422 -36.47 2.53 3.05
C GLU A 422 -37.44 1.94 2.02
N LEU A 423 -38.70 1.71 2.45
CA LEU A 423 -39.82 1.38 1.58
C LEU A 423 -40.92 2.42 1.74
N ASN A 424 -41.33 3.06 0.64
CA ASN A 424 -42.30 4.18 0.62
C ASN A 424 -41.93 5.27 1.63
N GLY A 425 -40.61 5.55 1.80
CA GLY A 425 -40.08 6.53 2.76
C GLY A 425 -40.04 6.07 4.23
N ASN A 426 -40.49 4.86 4.52
CA ASN A 426 -40.39 4.30 5.87
C ASN A 426 -39.10 3.51 6.05
N LEU A 427 -38.34 3.81 7.08
CA LEU A 427 -37.09 3.13 7.41
C LEU A 427 -37.36 1.67 7.86
N ILE A 428 -36.80 0.72 7.12
CA ILE A 428 -36.95 -0.71 7.39
C ILE A 428 -35.69 -1.26 8.07
N LEU A 429 -34.51 -1.05 7.49
CA LEU A 429 -33.23 -1.49 8.04
C LEU A 429 -32.29 -0.30 8.13
N SER A 430 -31.50 -0.23 9.19
CA SER A 430 -30.36 0.71 9.31
C SER A 430 -29.41 0.29 10.40
N ASN A 431 -28.12 0.48 10.17
CA ASN A 431 -27.06 0.45 11.17
C ASN A 431 -26.28 1.78 11.24
N LEU A 432 -26.87 2.85 10.69
CA LEU A 432 -26.30 4.20 10.84
C LEU A 432 -26.24 4.56 12.31
N LYS A 433 -25.07 5.00 12.80
CA LYS A 433 -24.90 5.53 14.16
C LYS A 433 -25.66 6.85 14.26
N SER A 434 -26.38 7.09 15.36
CA SER A 434 -26.97 8.40 15.65
C SER A 434 -25.86 9.42 15.87
N GLU A 435 -26.04 10.66 15.42
CA GLU A 435 -25.02 11.74 15.37
C GLU A 435 -24.35 12.12 16.72
N ASN A 436 -24.61 11.40 17.81
CA ASN A 436 -24.14 11.75 19.16
C ASN A 436 -23.12 10.78 19.79
N THR A 437 -22.49 9.89 19.02
CA THR A 437 -21.44 9.00 19.54
C THR A 437 -20.17 9.10 18.70
N GLU A 438 -19.34 10.10 19.00
CA GLU A 438 -17.91 10.07 18.69
C GLU A 438 -17.25 9.02 19.61
N THR A 439 -17.16 7.80 19.14
CA THR A 439 -16.23 6.82 19.70
C THR A 439 -15.27 6.45 18.59
N GLU A 440 -13.98 6.73 18.82
CA GLU A 440 -12.89 6.22 18.00
C GLU A 440 -13.12 4.73 17.75
N SER A 441 -13.33 4.34 16.50
CA SER A 441 -13.47 2.94 16.13
C SER A 441 -12.11 2.27 16.33
N ASN A 442 -12.01 1.37 17.29
CA ASN A 442 -10.86 0.48 17.43
C ASN A 442 -10.74 -0.38 16.16
N ALA A 443 -9.51 -0.66 15.75
CA ALA A 443 -9.21 -1.42 14.53
C ALA A 443 -9.90 -2.81 14.45
N GLU A 444 -10.31 -3.37 15.59
CA GLU A 444 -11.03 -4.64 15.70
C GLU A 444 -12.53 -4.56 15.31
N GLU A 445 -13.14 -3.36 15.27
CA GLU A 445 -14.53 -3.21 14.82
C GLU A 445 -14.66 -3.16 13.27
N ALA A 446 -13.56 -2.99 12.55
CA ALA A 446 -13.54 -2.70 11.11
C ALA A 446 -13.69 -3.93 10.20
N GLU A 447 -13.77 -5.15 10.72
CA GLU A 447 -13.93 -6.40 9.93
C GLU A 447 -15.22 -7.17 10.26
N LYS A 448 -16.18 -6.55 10.93
CA LYS A 448 -17.40 -7.23 11.36
C LYS A 448 -18.55 -7.01 10.37
N ILE A 449 -18.88 -8.06 9.60
CA ILE A 449 -20.11 -8.05 8.79
C ILE A 449 -21.32 -7.91 9.73
N ASN A 450 -22.08 -6.86 9.52
CA ASN A 450 -23.33 -6.61 10.24
C ASN A 450 -24.47 -7.38 9.59
N MET A 451 -25.27 -8.07 10.42
CA MET A 451 -26.49 -8.76 10.01
C MET A 451 -27.70 -7.99 10.50
N LEU A 452 -28.39 -7.33 9.57
CA LEU A 452 -29.63 -6.58 9.87
C LEU A 452 -30.84 -7.39 9.51
N LYS A 453 -31.93 -7.25 10.28
CA LYS A 453 -33.15 -8.02 10.08
C LYS A 453 -34.40 -7.26 10.54
N LYS A 454 -35.49 -7.34 9.72
CA LYS A 454 -36.78 -6.73 10.01
C LYS A 454 -37.91 -7.46 9.30
N ASP A 455 -39.00 -7.69 10.03
CA ASP A 455 -40.24 -8.24 9.48
C ASP A 455 -41.18 -7.11 9.03
N ILE A 456 -41.82 -7.31 7.86
CA ILE A 456 -42.79 -6.38 7.27
C ILE A 456 -43.82 -7.13 6.47
N PHE A 457 -45.09 -6.70 6.56
CA PHE A 457 -46.17 -7.22 5.73
C PHE A 457 -46.24 -6.49 4.39
N LEU A 458 -46.19 -7.24 3.27
CA LEU A 458 -46.27 -6.69 1.91
C LEU A 458 -47.36 -7.39 1.11
N GLN A 459 -47.96 -6.66 0.17
CA GLN A 459 -49.08 -7.13 -0.67
C GLN A 459 -48.60 -7.35 -2.11
N LYS A 460 -48.97 -8.49 -2.67
CA LYS A 460 -48.78 -8.79 -4.11
C LYS A 460 -49.46 -7.76 -4.98
N GLY A 461 -48.80 -7.31 -6.04
CA GLY A 461 -49.30 -6.33 -6.99
C GLY A 461 -49.11 -4.87 -6.56
N GLU A 462 -48.69 -4.64 -5.32
CA GLU A 462 -48.27 -3.33 -4.87
C GLU A 462 -46.78 -3.10 -5.21
N LYS A 463 -46.45 -1.90 -5.69
CA LYS A 463 -45.08 -1.47 -5.93
C LYS A 463 -44.63 -0.50 -4.85
N TYR A 464 -43.65 -0.90 -4.11
CA TYR A 464 -43.08 -0.14 -2.99
C TYR A 464 -41.88 0.66 -3.50
N ALA A 465 -41.92 1.96 -3.41
CA ALA A 465 -40.75 2.80 -3.69
C ALA A 465 -39.60 2.40 -2.76
N LEU A 466 -38.48 1.97 -3.33
CA LEU A 466 -37.31 1.48 -2.62
C LEU A 466 -36.19 2.50 -2.70
N THR A 467 -35.55 2.76 -1.56
CA THR A 467 -34.26 3.46 -1.49
C THR A 467 -33.33 2.66 -0.58
N VAL A 468 -32.15 2.30 -1.09
CA VAL A 468 -31.08 1.72 -0.30
C VAL A 468 -29.87 2.63 -0.39
N LYS A 469 -29.33 3.02 0.76
CA LYS A 469 -28.08 3.80 0.86
C LYS A 469 -27.01 2.92 1.49
N TYR A 470 -25.80 2.99 0.98
CA TYR A 470 -24.63 2.28 1.47
C TYR A 470 -23.46 3.25 1.57
N THR A 471 -22.67 3.12 2.61
CA THR A 471 -21.43 3.89 2.80
C THR A 471 -20.31 2.91 3.17
N GLU A 472 -19.29 2.91 2.35
CA GLU A 472 -18.01 2.24 2.58
C GLU A 472 -17.02 3.25 3.16
N ILE A 473 -16.33 2.87 4.24
CA ILE A 473 -15.30 3.69 4.86
C ILE A 473 -13.90 3.13 4.56
N LYS A 474 -13.67 1.85 4.85
CA LYS A 474 -12.34 1.24 4.68
C LYS A 474 -12.37 -0.28 4.69
N LEU A 475 -11.38 -0.89 4.02
CA LEU A 475 -11.03 -2.31 3.98
C LEU A 475 -11.94 -3.15 3.10
N GLN A 476 -12.99 -3.76 3.64
CA GLN A 476 -13.85 -4.66 2.88
C GLN A 476 -15.17 -3.98 2.56
N ALA A 477 -15.58 -4.02 1.31
CA ALA A 477 -16.84 -3.48 0.85
C ALA A 477 -17.82 -4.61 0.52
N LEU A 478 -18.90 -4.71 1.30
CA LEU A 478 -19.92 -5.74 1.11
C LEU A 478 -21.31 -5.22 1.41
N ILE A 479 -22.23 -5.47 0.47
CA ILE A 479 -23.66 -5.30 0.71
C ILE A 479 -24.46 -6.35 -0.05
N LYS A 480 -25.27 -7.15 0.68
CA LYS A 480 -26.17 -8.13 0.11
C LYS A 480 -27.53 -7.98 0.77
N LEU A 481 -28.58 -7.93 -0.06
CA LEU A 481 -29.95 -7.75 0.41
C LEU A 481 -30.76 -9.01 0.13
N TYR A 482 -31.34 -9.56 1.18
CA TYR A 482 -32.12 -10.78 1.15
C TYR A 482 -33.55 -10.52 1.60
N TRP A 483 -34.42 -11.42 1.21
CA TRP A 483 -35.72 -11.59 1.81
C TRP A 483 -36.02 -13.06 2.14
N LYS A 484 -36.93 -13.26 3.06
CA LYS A 484 -37.55 -14.56 3.38
C LYS A 484 -39.04 -14.34 3.49
N HIS A 485 -39.85 -15.17 2.85
CA HIS A 485 -41.29 -15.24 3.03
C HIS A 485 -41.66 -16.45 3.88
N GLU A 486 -42.77 -16.43 4.60
CA GLU A 486 -43.21 -17.56 5.45
C GLU A 486 -43.32 -18.92 4.70
N LYS A 487 -43.48 -18.89 3.38
CA LYS A 487 -43.57 -20.07 2.51
C LYS A 487 -42.34 -20.35 1.67
N ARG A 488 -41.26 -19.58 1.83
CA ARG A 488 -40.05 -19.66 1.00
C ARG A 488 -38.81 -19.52 1.86
N GLU A 489 -37.76 -20.17 1.45
CA GLU A 489 -36.47 -20.02 2.08
C GLU A 489 -35.85 -18.63 1.82
N ARG A 490 -34.84 -18.29 2.62
CA ARG A 490 -34.02 -17.09 2.45
C ARG A 490 -33.34 -17.10 1.09
N GLU A 491 -33.49 -16.03 0.34
CA GLU A 491 -32.80 -15.82 -0.94
C GLU A 491 -32.40 -14.35 -1.10
N ILE A 492 -31.37 -14.10 -1.92
CA ILE A 492 -31.09 -12.72 -2.39
C ILE A 492 -32.29 -12.25 -3.18
N ILE A 493 -32.73 -11.01 -2.94
CA ILE A 493 -33.88 -10.45 -3.67
C ILE A 493 -33.58 -10.48 -5.17
N PRO A 494 -34.36 -11.26 -5.95
CA PRO A 494 -34.05 -11.51 -7.36
C PRO A 494 -34.27 -10.25 -8.22
N PRO A 495 -33.55 -10.13 -9.35
CA PRO A 495 -33.71 -8.99 -10.27
C PRO A 495 -35.15 -8.74 -10.73
N ALA A 496 -35.95 -9.79 -10.87
CA ALA A 496 -37.35 -9.73 -11.29
C ALA A 496 -38.25 -8.98 -10.29
N ALA A 497 -37.84 -8.88 -9.02
CA ALA A 497 -38.58 -8.13 -8.00
C ALA A 497 -38.36 -6.61 -8.07
N PHE A 498 -37.37 -6.14 -8.83
CA PHE A 498 -37.04 -4.73 -8.94
C PHE A 498 -37.47 -4.12 -10.25
N SER A 499 -37.88 -2.87 -10.23
CA SER A 499 -38.20 -2.10 -11.44
C SER A 499 -37.74 -0.64 -11.31
N LEU A 500 -37.36 -0.04 -12.43
CA LEU A 500 -36.85 1.33 -12.51
C LEU A 500 -37.97 2.37 -12.28
N THR A 501 -39.17 2.09 -12.78
CA THR A 501 -40.33 2.96 -12.61
C THR A 501 -41.52 2.15 -12.06
N LYS A 502 -42.57 2.87 -11.64
CA LYS A 502 -43.79 2.21 -11.13
C LYS A 502 -44.53 1.42 -12.21
N GLU A 503 -44.40 1.81 -13.48
CA GLU A 503 -45.06 1.21 -14.62
C GLU A 503 -44.25 0.06 -15.26
N SER A 504 -42.91 0.06 -15.08
CA SER A 504 -42.05 -0.97 -15.67
C SER A 504 -42.06 -2.24 -14.81
N SER A 505 -41.61 -3.38 -15.36
CA SER A 505 -41.44 -4.64 -14.66
C SER A 505 -40.00 -5.14 -14.83
N GLY A 506 -39.41 -5.61 -13.74
CA GLY A 506 -38.20 -6.41 -13.66
C GLY A 506 -36.98 -5.95 -14.48
N ASN A 507 -36.34 -4.82 -14.17
CA ASN A 507 -35.14 -4.36 -14.91
C ASN A 507 -34.04 -3.81 -14.00
N GLY A 508 -34.10 -4.09 -12.70
CA GLY A 508 -33.10 -3.62 -11.73
C GLY A 508 -33.44 -2.29 -11.09
N LEU A 509 -32.42 -1.64 -10.56
CA LEU A 509 -32.48 -0.38 -9.81
C LEU A 509 -31.55 0.66 -10.44
N HIS A 510 -31.94 1.92 -10.38
CA HIS A 510 -31.00 3.02 -10.61
C HIS A 510 -29.96 3.01 -9.49
N ALA A 511 -28.69 2.93 -9.82
CA ALA A 511 -27.58 2.97 -8.89
C ALA A 511 -26.71 4.20 -9.16
N THR A 512 -26.49 4.99 -8.12
CA THR A 512 -25.57 6.13 -8.12
C THR A 512 -24.47 5.85 -7.13
N TYR A 513 -23.22 5.77 -7.61
CA TYR A 513 -22.02 5.67 -6.79
C TYR A 513 -21.31 7.01 -6.78
N SER A 514 -20.81 7.43 -5.64
CA SER A 514 -20.04 8.68 -5.54
C SER A 514 -18.90 8.59 -4.55
N CYS A 515 -17.83 9.33 -4.80
CA CYS A 515 -16.70 9.50 -3.90
C CYS A 515 -16.03 10.84 -4.14
N MET A 516 -15.34 11.35 -3.11
CA MET A 516 -14.43 12.48 -3.28
C MET A 516 -13.05 11.96 -3.70
N GLN A 517 -12.47 12.55 -4.75
CA GLN A 517 -11.14 12.16 -5.22
C GLN A 517 -10.23 13.36 -5.42
N PRO A 518 -8.96 13.26 -4.95
CA PRO A 518 -7.95 14.25 -5.25
C PRO A 518 -7.79 14.42 -6.76
N HIS A 519 -7.87 15.65 -7.25
CA HIS A 519 -7.55 16.02 -8.62
C HIS A 519 -6.34 16.95 -8.71
N ILE A 520 -6.00 17.65 -7.62
CA ILE A 520 -4.74 18.38 -7.44
C ILE A 520 -4.09 17.89 -6.15
N ALA A 521 -2.78 17.67 -6.18
CA ALA A 521 -1.95 17.37 -5.03
C ALA A 521 -0.89 18.46 -4.85
N TYR A 522 -0.45 18.70 -3.60
CA TYR A 522 0.49 19.76 -3.30
C TYR A 522 1.71 19.26 -2.55
N THR A 523 2.88 19.76 -2.96
CA THR A 523 4.13 19.59 -2.22
C THR A 523 4.87 20.93 -2.13
N VAL A 524 5.74 21.07 -1.13
CA VAL A 524 6.56 22.28 -0.97
C VAL A 524 8.03 21.95 -0.83
N GLN A 525 8.85 22.87 -1.31
CA GLN A 525 10.27 23.01 -1.02
C GLN A 525 10.57 24.46 -0.64
N PRO A 526 11.76 24.78 -0.12
CA PRO A 526 12.11 26.16 0.12
C PRO A 526 11.91 27.04 -1.13
N LYS A 527 11.07 28.06 -1.02
CA LYS A 527 10.73 29.03 -2.08
C LYS A 527 9.90 28.48 -3.26
N LYS A 528 9.38 27.27 -3.19
CA LYS A 528 8.58 26.66 -4.25
C LYS A 528 7.37 25.93 -3.69
N LEU A 529 6.21 26.20 -4.27
CA LEU A 529 5.02 25.36 -4.15
C LEU A 529 4.83 24.61 -5.46
N TYR A 530 4.54 23.33 -5.38
CA TYR A 530 4.22 22.51 -6.54
C TYR A 530 2.75 22.10 -6.46
N ALA A 531 1.98 22.51 -7.49
CA ALA A 531 0.63 22.01 -7.72
C ALA A 531 0.70 20.90 -8.76
N ILE A 532 0.35 19.70 -8.37
CA ILE A 532 0.44 18.49 -9.19
C ILE A 532 -0.97 18.12 -9.63
N ALA A 533 -1.32 18.45 -10.88
CA ALA A 533 -2.59 18.10 -11.48
C ALA A 533 -2.61 16.62 -11.85
N LEU A 534 -3.56 15.86 -11.32
CA LEU A 534 -3.76 14.44 -11.61
C LEU A 534 -4.57 14.21 -12.89
N GLU A 535 -5.18 15.27 -13.41
CA GLU A 535 -5.78 15.36 -14.74
C GLU A 535 -5.21 16.60 -15.42
N PHE A 536 -4.98 16.53 -16.74
CA PHE A 536 -4.45 17.70 -17.46
C PHE A 536 -5.53 18.81 -17.56
N PRO A 537 -5.23 20.04 -17.11
CA PRO A 537 -6.16 21.14 -17.23
C PRO A 537 -6.15 21.68 -18.68
N ASP A 538 -7.30 21.65 -19.37
CA ASP A 538 -7.39 21.99 -20.79
C ASP A 538 -6.99 23.44 -21.11
N ASN A 539 -7.63 24.43 -20.46
CA ASN A 539 -7.40 25.85 -20.75
C ASN A 539 -6.88 26.63 -19.55
N GLN A 540 -7.24 26.21 -18.34
CA GLN A 540 -6.83 26.87 -17.12
C GLN A 540 -6.79 25.90 -15.94
N LEU A 541 -5.83 26.13 -15.04
CA LEU A 541 -5.75 25.47 -13.74
C LEU A 541 -6.17 26.47 -12.67
N VAL A 542 -7.22 26.16 -11.93
CA VAL A 542 -7.71 26.98 -10.81
C VAL A 542 -7.36 26.30 -9.51
N LEU A 543 -6.66 27.01 -8.62
CA LEU A 543 -6.17 26.49 -7.35
C LEU A 543 -6.70 27.36 -6.20
N GLU A 544 -7.20 26.71 -5.15
CA GLU A 544 -7.68 27.35 -3.93
C GLU A 544 -6.56 27.43 -2.88
N ILE A 545 -5.57 28.25 -3.14
CA ILE A 545 -4.37 28.46 -2.32
C ILE A 545 -4.19 29.94 -1.99
N PRO A 546 -3.42 30.32 -0.95
CA PRO A 546 -3.03 31.69 -0.72
C PRO A 546 -2.34 32.32 -1.93
N GLN A 547 -2.32 33.65 -1.98
CA GLN A 547 -1.68 34.39 -3.08
C GLN A 547 -0.16 34.10 -3.11
N PRO A 548 0.40 33.76 -4.28
CA PRO A 548 1.85 33.63 -4.46
C PRO A 548 2.56 34.98 -4.24
N VAL A 549 3.89 34.96 -4.17
CA VAL A 549 4.70 36.17 -4.14
C VAL A 549 4.41 37.06 -5.35
N ASN A 550 4.55 38.38 -5.20
CA ASN A 550 4.35 39.31 -6.31
C ASN A 550 5.31 38.96 -7.47
N ASN A 551 4.77 38.89 -8.68
CA ASN A 551 5.49 38.49 -9.89
C ASN A 551 6.06 37.06 -9.82
N ALA A 552 5.40 36.16 -9.10
CA ALA A 552 5.76 34.75 -9.08
C ALA A 552 5.86 34.17 -10.50
N LYS A 553 6.93 33.47 -10.80
CA LYS A 553 7.00 32.66 -12.01
C LYS A 553 6.29 31.33 -11.79
N ILE A 554 5.46 30.99 -12.76
CA ILE A 554 4.76 29.70 -12.78
C ILE A 554 5.15 28.98 -14.07
N THR A 555 5.64 27.73 -13.93
CA THR A 555 6.06 26.93 -15.07
C THR A 555 5.51 25.51 -14.95
N LEU A 556 5.23 24.86 -16.09
CA LEU A 556 5.00 23.41 -16.13
C LEU A 556 6.35 22.72 -16.17
N LEU A 557 6.65 21.81 -15.25
CA LEU A 557 7.92 21.07 -15.24
C LEU A 557 8.13 20.29 -16.55
N GLY A 558 9.37 20.31 -17.04
CA GLY A 558 9.72 19.78 -18.34
C GLY A 558 9.38 20.69 -19.53
N SER A 559 8.80 21.88 -19.26
CA SER A 559 8.62 22.98 -20.22
C SER A 559 9.38 24.20 -19.75
N GLU A 560 9.92 24.99 -20.69
CA GLU A 560 10.59 26.27 -20.39
C GLU A 560 9.63 27.47 -20.42
N VAL A 561 8.35 27.20 -20.63
CA VAL A 561 7.33 28.25 -20.80
C VAL A 561 6.86 28.75 -19.46
N GLU A 562 6.98 30.06 -19.24
CA GLU A 562 6.35 30.77 -18.14
C GLU A 562 4.87 30.97 -18.45
N LEU A 563 3.98 30.58 -17.52
CA LEU A 563 2.54 30.60 -17.69
C LEU A 563 1.94 31.88 -17.11
N PRO A 564 1.06 32.56 -17.86
CA PRO A 564 0.29 33.69 -17.33
C PRO A 564 -0.63 33.23 -16.19
N TRP A 565 -0.81 34.08 -15.20
CA TRP A 565 -1.68 33.81 -14.08
C TRP A 565 -2.35 35.05 -13.53
N SER A 566 -3.44 34.87 -12.81
CA SER A 566 -4.14 35.91 -12.06
C SER A 566 -4.59 35.37 -10.71
N TYR A 567 -4.78 36.28 -9.75
CA TYR A 567 -5.28 35.94 -8.42
C TYR A 567 -6.48 36.79 -8.05
N ASN A 568 -7.63 36.15 -7.84
CA ASN A 568 -8.89 36.82 -7.52
C ASN A 568 -9.71 35.97 -6.54
N ASN A 569 -10.31 36.60 -5.55
CA ASN A 569 -11.25 35.96 -4.60
C ASN A 569 -10.68 34.68 -3.94
N GLY A 570 -9.38 34.66 -3.56
CA GLY A 570 -8.77 33.51 -2.91
C GLY A 570 -8.37 32.37 -3.86
N LYS A 571 -8.45 32.59 -5.18
CA LYS A 571 -8.13 31.58 -6.20
C LYS A 571 -7.00 32.06 -7.11
N LEU A 572 -6.02 31.20 -7.30
CA LEU A 572 -4.99 31.36 -8.33
C LEU A 572 -5.46 30.68 -9.61
N THR A 573 -5.57 31.44 -10.68
CA THR A 573 -5.89 30.92 -12.02
C THR A 573 -4.65 31.00 -12.90
N ILE A 574 -4.19 29.86 -13.40
CA ILE A 574 -3.04 29.70 -14.30
C ILE A 574 -3.58 29.40 -15.71
N ASP A 575 -3.20 30.19 -16.70
CA ASP A 575 -3.57 29.98 -18.10
C ASP A 575 -2.70 28.88 -18.71
N THR A 576 -3.32 27.75 -19.03
CA THR A 576 -2.70 26.59 -19.68
C THR A 576 -3.04 26.48 -21.17
N GLY A 577 -3.98 27.33 -21.67
CA GLY A 577 -4.44 27.29 -23.06
C GLY A 577 -3.37 27.68 -24.09
N HIS A 578 -2.28 28.31 -23.64
CA HIS A 578 -1.13 28.64 -24.50
C HIS A 578 -0.12 27.51 -24.66
N LEU A 579 -0.24 26.42 -23.89
CA LEU A 579 0.68 25.28 -23.99
C LEU A 579 0.45 24.50 -25.29
N LYS A 580 1.53 24.32 -26.05
CA LYS A 580 1.50 23.44 -27.22
C LYS A 580 1.73 21.99 -26.76
N PHE A 581 1.12 21.03 -27.44
CA PHE A 581 1.28 19.61 -27.15
C PHE A 581 2.75 19.17 -27.05
N SER A 582 3.63 19.73 -27.90
CA SER A 582 5.08 19.45 -27.86
C SER A 582 5.79 19.94 -26.60
N GLN A 583 5.18 20.82 -25.81
CA GLN A 583 5.70 21.36 -24.57
C GLN A 583 5.24 20.55 -23.36
N ILE A 584 4.22 19.68 -23.52
CA ILE A 584 3.67 18.82 -22.48
C ILE A 584 4.39 17.48 -22.54
N LYS A 585 5.51 17.37 -21.84
CA LYS A 585 6.36 16.16 -21.86
C LYS A 585 5.95 15.11 -20.83
N SER A 586 5.25 15.54 -19.77
CA SER A 586 4.79 14.67 -18.69
C SER A 586 3.53 13.90 -19.07
N LYS A 587 3.36 12.70 -18.51
CA LYS A 587 2.17 11.86 -18.64
C LYS A 587 1.72 11.40 -17.24
N GLY A 588 0.44 11.15 -17.06
CA GLY A 588 -0.13 10.63 -15.83
C GLY A 588 -0.38 11.68 -14.75
N ALA A 589 0.54 12.63 -14.55
CA ALA A 589 0.38 13.80 -13.69
C ALA A 589 1.27 14.95 -14.18
N TRP A 590 0.86 16.20 -13.96
CA TRP A 590 1.49 17.41 -14.48
C TRP A 590 1.80 18.38 -13.36
N VAL A 591 3.06 18.78 -13.22
CA VAL A 591 3.57 19.57 -12.09
C VAL A 591 3.75 21.02 -12.49
N PHE A 592 3.00 21.90 -11.83
CA PHE A 592 3.12 23.34 -11.95
C PHE A 592 3.99 23.86 -10.79
N ALA A 593 5.19 24.33 -11.10
CA ALA A 593 6.10 24.93 -10.14
C ALA A 593 5.77 26.42 -9.99
N ILE A 594 5.49 26.86 -8.78
CA ILE A 594 5.05 28.21 -8.42
C ILE A 594 6.09 28.81 -7.49
N ASP A 595 6.64 30.00 -7.84
CA ASP A 595 7.50 30.72 -6.91
C ASP A 595 6.69 31.08 -5.65
N TRP A 596 7.22 30.70 -4.48
CA TRP A 596 6.55 30.77 -3.19
C TRP A 596 7.40 31.58 -2.18
N LEU A 597 7.03 31.61 -0.91
CA LEU A 597 7.71 32.37 0.15
C LEU A 597 9.20 32.06 0.32
#